data_bee142ff1b10d2eda60d38acb9873be9
#
_entry.id   bee142ff1b10d2eda60d38acb9873be9
#
_cell.length_a   1.000
_cell.length_b   1.000
_cell.length_c   1.000
_cell.angle_alpha   90.00
_cell.angle_beta   90.00
_cell.angle_gamma   90.00
#
_symmetry.space_group_name_H-M   'P 1'
#
loop_
_entity.id
_entity.type
_entity.pdbx_description
1 polymer ?
#
loop_
_entity_poly.entity_id
_entity_poly.type
_entity_poly.pdbx_seq_one_letter_code
_entity_poly.pdbx_strand_id
1 'polypeptide(L)'
;AVWATASAEYFAAGGVQLLGKTGVVDTLCYGCETPEKELMQAIVEVLSKNASDYQMLVSYDMKQGNPFPVARSHALCSLLPFFSSDAVSSFLASPNNILALEYEKAIARWNSINSVHDRTFSSMPVQRIGEGYHRTKTGVTYASATAIRNALLAPSENDGNHNHFMFISTGSFDFELSQMLPDTSASLLATLAQQNLLLDTDAFSQAEYRFW
;
A
#
# COMPACT_ATOMS: atom_id res chain seq x y z
N ALA A 1 -2.67 -16.99 -3.25
CA ALA A 1 -3.39 -16.02 -4.06
C ALA A 1 -2.42 -14.98 -4.61
N VAL A 2 -2.47 -14.76 -5.89
CA VAL A 2 -1.55 -13.94 -6.71
C VAL A 2 -1.62 -12.43 -6.38
N TRP A 3 -2.36 -12.04 -5.34
CA TRP A 3 -2.58 -10.63 -5.00
C TRP A 3 -1.32 -9.90 -4.49
N ALA A 4 -0.44 -10.59 -3.80
CA ALA A 4 0.77 -9.98 -3.27
C ALA A 4 1.74 -9.49 -4.37
N THR A 5 1.61 -10.02 -5.58
CA THR A 5 2.43 -9.67 -6.74
C THR A 5 1.67 -8.85 -7.79
N ALA A 6 0.38 -8.57 -7.53
CA ALA A 6 -0.45 -7.78 -8.43
C ALA A 6 -0.07 -6.28 -8.37
N SER A 7 -0.32 -5.56 -9.47
CA SER A 7 -0.24 -4.09 -9.44
C SER A 7 -1.28 -3.52 -8.46
N ALA A 8 -1.05 -2.28 -7.99
CA ALA A 8 -1.99 -1.60 -7.09
C ALA A 8 -3.42 -1.56 -7.65
N GLU A 9 -3.56 -1.39 -8.96
CA GLU A 9 -4.84 -1.39 -9.66
C GLU A 9 -5.59 -2.73 -9.52
N TYR A 10 -4.91 -3.85 -9.85
CA TYR A 10 -5.53 -5.18 -9.74
C TYR A 10 -5.78 -5.58 -8.28
N PHE A 11 -4.88 -5.20 -7.38
CA PHE A 11 -5.05 -5.42 -5.95
C PHE A 11 -6.32 -4.72 -5.43
N ALA A 12 -6.47 -3.43 -5.72
CA ALA A 12 -7.63 -2.65 -5.30
C ALA A 12 -8.93 -3.16 -5.94
N ALA A 13 -8.93 -3.39 -7.26
CA ALA A 13 -10.10 -3.90 -7.98
C ALA A 13 -10.54 -5.27 -7.45
N GLY A 14 -9.60 -6.19 -7.22
CA GLY A 14 -9.89 -7.51 -6.67
C GLY A 14 -10.43 -7.44 -5.24
N GLY A 15 -9.86 -6.58 -4.39
CA GLY A 15 -10.32 -6.35 -3.03
C GLY A 15 -11.75 -5.83 -2.98
N VAL A 16 -12.05 -4.78 -3.73
CA VAL A 16 -13.41 -4.20 -3.81
C VAL A 16 -14.41 -5.22 -4.35
N GLN A 17 -14.08 -5.94 -5.43
CA GLN A 17 -14.96 -6.98 -5.98
C GLN A 17 -15.25 -8.10 -4.98
N LEU A 18 -14.22 -8.58 -4.27
CA LEU A 18 -14.40 -9.65 -3.29
C LEU A 18 -15.30 -9.19 -2.16
N LEU A 19 -15.00 -8.04 -1.55
CA LEU A 19 -15.80 -7.49 -0.45
C LEU A 19 -17.23 -7.19 -0.89
N GLY A 20 -17.43 -6.61 -2.07
CA GLY A 20 -18.75 -6.33 -2.60
C GLY A 20 -19.60 -7.58 -2.86
N LYS A 21 -18.96 -8.65 -3.32
CA LYS A 21 -19.66 -9.94 -3.52
C LYS A 21 -20.11 -10.60 -2.22
N THR A 22 -19.53 -10.25 -1.06
CA THR A 22 -20.03 -10.73 0.24
C THR A 22 -21.42 -10.19 0.56
N GLY A 23 -21.76 -9.02 0.04
CA GLY A 23 -23.07 -8.37 0.27
C GLY A 23 -23.27 -7.79 1.67
N VAL A 24 -22.22 -7.79 2.51
CA VAL A 24 -22.31 -7.33 3.92
C VAL A 24 -21.40 -6.14 4.21
N VAL A 25 -20.58 -5.72 3.24
CA VAL A 25 -19.64 -4.60 3.37
C VAL A 25 -20.19 -3.40 2.58
N ASP A 26 -20.34 -2.28 3.25
CA ASP A 26 -20.82 -1.00 2.70
C ASP A 26 -19.76 0.11 2.73
N THR A 27 -18.73 -0.06 3.54
CA THR A 27 -17.69 0.95 3.73
C THR A 27 -16.30 0.31 3.63
N LEU A 28 -15.43 0.89 2.81
CA LEU A 28 -14.03 0.51 2.70
C LEU A 28 -13.14 1.56 3.36
N CYS A 29 -12.47 1.15 4.45
CA CYS A 29 -11.48 1.97 5.14
C CYS A 29 -10.07 1.60 4.65
N TYR A 30 -9.25 2.61 4.34
CA TYR A 30 -7.86 2.41 3.93
C TYR A 30 -6.96 3.56 4.38
N GLY A 31 -5.67 3.26 4.61
CA GLY A 31 -4.68 4.25 5.04
C GLY A 31 -4.03 4.95 3.85
N CYS A 32 -3.89 6.29 3.93
CA CYS A 32 -3.16 7.12 2.98
C CYS A 32 -2.33 8.17 3.71
N GLU A 33 -1.35 8.76 3.05
CA GLU A 33 -0.56 9.85 3.63
C GLU A 33 -1.35 11.16 3.67
N THR A 34 -2.16 11.40 2.64
CA THR A 34 -2.93 12.63 2.47
C THR A 34 -4.40 12.29 2.17
N PRO A 35 -5.30 12.30 3.17
CA PRO A 35 -6.70 11.92 3.00
C PRO A 35 -7.55 13.05 2.37
N GLU A 36 -7.06 13.68 1.31
CA GLU A 36 -7.75 14.74 0.57
C GLU A 36 -8.77 14.14 -0.40
N LYS A 37 -9.97 13.91 0.10
CA LYS A 37 -11.02 13.22 -0.65
C LYS A 37 -11.43 13.97 -1.92
N GLU A 38 -11.49 15.29 -1.88
CA GLU A 38 -11.82 16.13 -3.02
C GLU A 38 -10.81 15.97 -4.16
N LEU A 39 -9.52 15.97 -3.84
CA LEU A 39 -8.46 15.75 -4.82
C LEU A 39 -8.53 14.34 -5.41
N MET A 40 -8.70 13.32 -4.56
CA MET A 40 -8.84 11.93 -5.03
C MET A 40 -10.02 11.78 -5.98
N GLN A 41 -11.17 12.32 -5.64
CA GLN A 41 -12.37 12.27 -6.47
C GLN A 41 -12.17 13.00 -7.81
N ALA A 42 -11.55 14.18 -7.80
CA ALA A 42 -11.24 14.92 -9.01
C ALA A 42 -10.29 14.13 -9.93
N ILE A 43 -9.25 13.50 -9.37
CA ILE A 43 -8.36 12.63 -10.16
C ILE A 43 -9.12 11.43 -10.74
N VAL A 44 -9.98 10.76 -9.96
CA VAL A 44 -10.80 9.63 -10.44
C VAL A 44 -11.74 10.08 -11.56
N GLU A 45 -12.32 11.26 -11.45
CA GLU A 45 -13.18 11.81 -12.48
C GLU A 45 -12.43 12.04 -13.79
N VAL A 46 -11.24 12.65 -13.74
CA VAL A 46 -10.37 12.82 -14.90
C VAL A 46 -10.03 11.48 -15.55
N LEU A 47 -9.61 10.51 -14.76
CA LEU A 47 -9.22 9.19 -15.24
C LEU A 47 -10.39 8.38 -15.83
N SER A 48 -11.62 8.68 -15.42
CA SER A 48 -12.84 7.99 -15.86
C SER A 48 -13.51 8.69 -17.04
N LYS A 49 -13.69 10.01 -16.97
CA LYS A 49 -14.45 10.79 -17.96
C LYS A 49 -13.57 11.40 -19.05
N ASN A 50 -12.35 11.80 -18.70
CA ASN A 50 -11.39 12.46 -19.60
C ASN A 50 -10.19 11.55 -19.90
N ALA A 51 -10.40 10.25 -19.93
CA ALA A 51 -9.34 9.26 -20.11
C ALA A 51 -8.54 9.46 -21.40
N SER A 52 -9.20 9.87 -22.50
CA SER A 52 -8.56 10.14 -23.79
C SER A 52 -7.58 11.31 -23.70
N ASP A 53 -8.01 12.43 -23.11
CA ASP A 53 -7.18 13.63 -22.96
C ASP A 53 -6.00 13.38 -22.03
N TYR A 54 -6.26 12.68 -20.93
CA TYR A 54 -5.21 12.25 -20.00
C TYR A 54 -4.17 11.37 -20.72
N GLN A 55 -4.60 10.34 -21.47
CA GLN A 55 -3.69 9.46 -22.19
C GLN A 55 -2.90 10.19 -23.28
N MET A 56 -3.53 11.14 -23.95
CA MET A 56 -2.87 11.97 -24.96
C MET A 56 -1.75 12.82 -24.34
N LEU A 57 -2.03 13.50 -23.21
CA LEU A 57 -1.05 14.32 -22.50
C LEU A 57 0.10 13.47 -21.94
N VAL A 58 -0.19 12.35 -21.30
CA VAL A 58 0.83 11.42 -20.81
C VAL A 58 1.71 10.92 -21.96
N SER A 59 1.09 10.48 -23.06
CA SER A 59 1.83 9.98 -24.23
C SER A 59 2.71 11.04 -24.87
N TYR A 60 2.21 12.28 -24.95
CA TYR A 60 2.97 13.40 -25.46
C TYR A 60 4.20 13.67 -24.58
N ASP A 61 4.01 13.76 -23.28
CA ASP A 61 5.08 14.08 -22.33
C ASP A 61 6.14 12.97 -22.26
N MET A 62 5.72 11.70 -22.33
CA MET A 62 6.65 10.55 -22.42
C MET A 62 7.47 10.58 -23.72
N LYS A 63 6.92 11.05 -24.85
CA LYS A 63 7.68 11.23 -26.09
C LYS A 63 8.73 12.34 -25.99
N GLN A 64 8.57 13.28 -25.07
CA GLN A 64 9.61 14.28 -24.74
C GLN A 64 10.73 13.73 -23.86
N GLY A 65 10.66 12.45 -23.47
CA GLY A 65 11.69 11.78 -22.65
C GLY A 65 11.38 11.75 -21.15
N ASN A 66 10.24 12.26 -20.72
CA ASN A 66 9.85 12.21 -19.31
C ASN A 66 9.40 10.80 -18.91
N PRO A 67 9.81 10.29 -17.73
CA PRO A 67 9.34 9.00 -17.23
C PRO A 67 7.84 9.08 -16.86
N PHE A 68 7.15 7.94 -16.92
CA PHE A 68 5.70 7.84 -16.68
C PHE A 68 5.21 8.55 -15.39
N PRO A 69 5.88 8.47 -14.22
CA PRO A 69 5.42 9.17 -13.02
C PRO A 69 5.37 10.70 -13.19
N VAL A 70 6.34 11.27 -13.91
CA VAL A 70 6.41 12.70 -14.20
C VAL A 70 5.33 13.09 -15.22
N ALA A 71 5.24 12.34 -16.32
CA ALA A 71 4.24 12.56 -17.36
C ALA A 71 2.81 12.50 -16.82
N ARG A 72 2.54 11.54 -15.92
CA ARG A 72 1.27 11.43 -15.21
C ARG A 72 0.96 12.65 -14.36
N SER A 73 1.96 13.14 -13.62
CA SER A 73 1.80 14.33 -12.77
C SER A 73 1.50 15.57 -13.62
N HIS A 74 2.24 15.79 -14.69
CA HIS A 74 2.02 16.92 -15.60
C HIS A 74 0.64 16.90 -16.25
N ALA A 75 0.20 15.72 -16.71
CA ALA A 75 -1.12 15.56 -17.31
C ALA A 75 -2.24 15.87 -16.32
N LEU A 76 -2.15 15.36 -15.09
CA LEU A 76 -3.15 15.62 -14.06
C LEU A 76 -3.14 17.09 -13.61
N CYS A 77 -1.97 17.71 -13.44
CA CYS A 77 -1.89 19.15 -13.16
C CYS A 77 -2.57 20.00 -14.23
N SER A 78 -2.43 19.62 -15.50
CA SER A 78 -3.06 20.33 -16.63
C SER A 78 -4.58 20.17 -16.66
N LEU A 79 -5.09 19.00 -16.23
CA LEU A 79 -6.52 18.67 -16.24
C LEU A 79 -7.24 19.05 -14.94
N LEU A 80 -6.51 19.43 -13.90
CA LEU A 80 -7.03 19.80 -12.58
C LEU A 80 -6.62 21.24 -12.19
N PRO A 81 -7.05 22.25 -12.94
CA PRO A 81 -6.58 23.64 -12.74
C PRO A 81 -7.00 24.26 -11.40
N PHE A 82 -7.95 23.67 -10.69
CA PHE A 82 -8.40 24.12 -9.38
C PHE A 82 -7.52 23.64 -8.23
N PHE A 83 -6.61 22.70 -8.48
CA PHE A 83 -5.65 22.21 -7.50
C PHE A 83 -4.26 22.73 -7.84
N SER A 84 -3.45 23.03 -6.82
CA SER A 84 -2.07 23.44 -7.07
C SER A 84 -1.25 22.25 -7.62
N SER A 85 -0.30 22.55 -8.50
CA SER A 85 0.60 21.53 -9.06
C SER A 85 1.38 20.79 -7.97
N ASP A 86 1.73 21.50 -6.89
CA ASP A 86 2.45 20.92 -5.76
C ASP A 86 1.57 19.93 -5.00
N ALA A 87 0.27 20.24 -4.79
CA ALA A 87 -0.66 19.32 -4.14
C ALA A 87 -0.82 18.02 -4.95
N VAL A 88 -1.05 18.14 -6.26
CA VAL A 88 -1.17 16.98 -7.17
C VAL A 88 0.12 16.16 -7.19
N SER A 89 1.26 16.81 -7.35
CA SER A 89 2.56 16.13 -7.44
C SER A 89 2.94 15.45 -6.13
N SER A 90 2.74 16.11 -4.99
CA SER A 90 2.99 15.56 -3.66
C SER A 90 2.07 14.38 -3.37
N PHE A 91 0.79 14.48 -3.74
CA PHE A 91 -0.16 13.36 -3.60
C PHE A 91 0.32 12.13 -4.37
N LEU A 92 0.72 12.32 -5.63
CA LEU A 92 1.18 11.24 -6.53
C LEU A 92 2.57 10.68 -6.19
N ALA A 93 3.36 11.37 -5.39
CA ALA A 93 4.67 10.90 -4.94
C ALA A 93 4.59 9.82 -3.84
N SER A 94 3.44 9.71 -3.17
CA SER A 94 3.25 8.82 -2.01
C SER A 94 2.63 7.48 -2.41
N PRO A 95 3.29 6.33 -2.14
CA PRO A 95 2.81 5.01 -2.57
C PRO A 95 1.43 4.65 -2.02
N ASN A 96 1.11 5.00 -0.76
CA ASN A 96 -0.20 4.70 -0.21
C ASN A 96 -1.30 5.63 -0.75
N ASN A 97 -0.97 6.85 -1.16
CA ASN A 97 -1.91 7.71 -1.88
C ASN A 97 -2.23 7.13 -3.27
N ILE A 98 -1.23 6.54 -3.95
CA ILE A 98 -1.46 5.85 -5.23
C ILE A 98 -2.40 4.66 -5.01
N LEU A 99 -2.17 3.85 -3.97
CA LEU A 99 -3.06 2.73 -3.65
C LEU A 99 -4.46 3.21 -3.25
N ALA A 100 -4.56 4.30 -2.48
CA ALA A 100 -5.82 4.94 -2.13
C ALA A 100 -6.61 5.37 -3.38
N LEU A 101 -5.92 5.97 -4.36
CA LEU A 101 -6.52 6.33 -5.64
C LEU A 101 -7.05 5.11 -6.41
N GLU A 102 -6.32 4.00 -6.39
CA GLU A 102 -6.80 2.76 -7.02
C GLU A 102 -8.03 2.19 -6.31
N TYR A 103 -8.12 2.31 -4.98
CA TYR A 103 -9.36 1.97 -4.26
C TYR A 103 -10.52 2.87 -4.66
N GLU A 104 -10.33 4.18 -4.73
CA GLU A 104 -11.39 5.11 -5.15
C GLU A 104 -11.86 4.81 -6.58
N LYS A 105 -10.96 4.53 -7.53
CA LYS A 105 -11.30 4.08 -8.89
C LYS A 105 -12.13 2.80 -8.86
N ALA A 106 -11.71 1.83 -8.08
CA ALA A 106 -12.40 0.53 -7.98
C ALA A 106 -13.80 0.69 -7.35
N ILE A 107 -13.95 1.52 -6.32
CA ILE A 107 -15.23 1.86 -5.69
C ILE A 107 -16.13 2.58 -6.68
N ALA A 108 -15.63 3.61 -7.37
CA ALA A 108 -16.40 4.34 -8.36
C ALA A 108 -16.94 3.41 -9.47
N ARG A 109 -16.07 2.50 -9.96
CA ARG A 109 -16.45 1.49 -10.95
C ARG A 109 -17.49 0.51 -10.39
N TRP A 110 -17.30 0.01 -9.17
CA TRP A 110 -18.28 -0.88 -8.52
C TRP A 110 -19.63 -0.20 -8.39
N ASN A 111 -19.65 1.02 -7.86
CA ASN A 111 -20.85 1.79 -7.63
C ASN A 111 -21.61 2.09 -8.94
N SER A 112 -20.88 2.39 -10.03
CA SER A 112 -21.50 2.64 -11.33
C SER A 112 -22.25 1.41 -11.88
N ILE A 113 -21.79 0.20 -11.57
CA ILE A 113 -22.37 -1.05 -12.05
C ILE A 113 -23.51 -1.53 -11.11
N ASN A 114 -23.36 -1.31 -9.80
CA ASN A 114 -24.21 -1.93 -8.79
C ASN A 114 -25.19 -0.95 -8.11
N SER A 115 -25.23 0.32 -8.52
CA SER A 115 -26.15 1.33 -7.98
C SER A 115 -27.62 0.94 -8.05
N VAL A 116 -28.01 0.21 -9.09
CA VAL A 116 -29.39 -0.27 -9.29
C VAL A 116 -29.82 -1.29 -8.23
N HIS A 117 -28.87 -1.95 -7.59
CA HIS A 117 -29.11 -3.00 -6.59
C HIS A 117 -28.89 -2.53 -5.16
N ASP A 118 -28.75 -1.22 -4.95
CA ASP A 118 -28.46 -0.59 -3.63
C ASP A 118 -27.21 -1.17 -2.94
N ARG A 119 -26.24 -1.63 -3.74
CA ARG A 119 -24.97 -2.24 -3.28
C ARG A 119 -23.80 -1.33 -3.62
N THR A 120 -23.77 -0.19 -2.96
CA THR A 120 -22.70 0.79 -3.14
C THR A 120 -21.73 0.78 -1.98
N PHE A 121 -20.47 1.14 -2.25
CA PHE A 121 -19.47 1.38 -1.23
C PHE A 121 -19.32 2.86 -0.92
N SER A 122 -19.14 3.15 0.37
CA SER A 122 -18.54 4.39 0.83
C SER A 122 -17.05 4.20 1.04
N SER A 123 -16.26 5.23 0.76
CA SER A 123 -14.83 5.26 1.07
C SER A 123 -14.57 6.01 2.38
N MET A 124 -13.62 5.51 3.17
CA MET A 124 -13.16 6.14 4.40
C MET A 124 -11.62 6.17 4.43
N PRO A 125 -10.99 7.18 3.78
CA PRO A 125 -9.54 7.36 3.86
C PRO A 125 -9.15 7.80 5.28
N VAL A 126 -8.13 7.15 5.84
CA VAL A 126 -7.58 7.45 7.16
C VAL A 126 -6.13 7.88 7.00
N GLN A 127 -5.76 8.99 7.62
CA GLN A 127 -4.39 9.45 7.59
C GLN A 127 -3.48 8.49 8.34
N ARG A 128 -2.41 8.06 7.69
CA ARG A 128 -1.36 7.27 8.32
C ARG A 128 -0.58 8.14 9.30
N ILE A 129 -0.43 7.64 10.51
CA ILE A 129 0.40 8.25 11.54
C ILE A 129 1.72 7.47 11.59
N GLY A 130 2.85 8.17 11.52
CA GLY A 130 4.17 7.54 11.59
C GLY A 130 5.12 8.03 10.51
N GLU A 131 6.31 7.43 10.45
CA GLU A 131 7.31 7.76 9.44
C GLU A 131 6.92 7.24 8.06
N GLY A 132 7.21 8.03 7.00
CA GLY A 132 6.90 7.68 5.62
C GLY A 132 7.51 6.33 5.20
N TYR A 133 6.94 5.74 4.17
CA TYR A 133 7.20 4.37 3.65
C TYR A 133 8.69 4.00 3.47
N HIS A 134 9.58 4.99 3.26
CA HIS A 134 11.00 4.76 2.96
C HIS A 134 11.95 5.01 4.14
N ARG A 135 11.45 5.34 5.33
CA ARG A 135 12.35 5.54 6.48
C ARG A 135 12.62 4.21 7.18
N THR A 136 13.89 3.86 7.23
CA THR A 136 14.41 2.66 7.92
C THR A 136 14.74 2.91 9.38
N LYS A 137 14.64 4.16 9.86
CA LYS A 137 14.93 4.53 11.25
C LYS A 137 13.66 4.54 12.08
N THR A 138 13.81 4.08 13.31
CA THR A 138 12.74 4.07 14.32
C THR A 138 12.28 5.48 14.66
N GLY A 139 11.06 5.82 14.32
CA GLY A 139 10.37 7.00 14.81
C GLY A 139 9.73 6.75 16.17
N VAL A 140 9.42 7.81 16.87
CA VAL A 140 9.04 7.79 18.30
C VAL A 140 7.72 7.05 18.60
N THR A 141 6.93 6.61 17.60
CA THR A 141 5.59 6.09 17.90
C THR A 141 5.21 4.81 17.16
N TYR A 142 5.52 4.64 15.88
CA TYR A 142 5.21 3.41 15.11
C TYR A 142 6.21 3.22 13.97
N ALA A 143 6.83 2.06 13.93
CA ALA A 143 7.76 1.72 12.87
C ALA A 143 7.03 1.31 11.57
N SER A 144 7.66 1.54 10.42
CA SER A 144 7.14 1.02 9.15
C SER A 144 7.27 -0.51 9.09
N ALA A 145 6.39 -1.16 8.32
CA ALA A 145 6.48 -2.61 8.10
C ALA A 145 7.86 -3.04 7.53
N THR A 146 8.52 -2.17 6.78
CA THR A 146 9.88 -2.41 6.29
C THR A 146 10.91 -2.35 7.41
N ALA A 147 10.81 -1.37 8.33
CA ALA A 147 11.70 -1.30 9.48
C ALA A 147 11.54 -2.52 10.38
N ILE A 148 10.30 -2.96 10.63
CA ILE A 148 10.01 -4.17 11.42
C ILE A 148 10.59 -5.41 10.74
N ARG A 149 10.37 -5.58 9.42
CA ARG A 149 10.96 -6.72 8.68
C ARG A 149 12.48 -6.70 8.71
N ASN A 150 13.10 -5.54 8.52
CA ASN A 150 14.55 -5.42 8.57
C ASN A 150 15.09 -5.77 9.97
N ALA A 151 14.41 -5.34 11.03
CA ALA A 151 14.78 -5.70 12.39
C ALA A 151 14.62 -7.21 12.67
N LEU A 152 13.56 -7.81 12.13
CA LEU A 152 13.33 -9.27 12.23
C LEU A 152 14.34 -10.09 11.44
N LEU A 153 14.80 -9.59 10.28
CA LEU A 153 15.68 -10.30 9.34
C LEU A 153 17.15 -9.88 9.46
N ALA A 154 17.50 -8.98 10.40
CA ALA A 154 18.89 -8.58 10.60
C ALA A 154 19.76 -9.81 10.90
N PRO A 155 20.87 -10.01 10.16
CA PRO A 155 21.77 -11.12 10.43
C PRO A 155 22.38 -10.97 11.84
N SER A 156 22.37 -12.04 12.62
CA SER A 156 23.11 -12.10 13.89
C SER A 156 24.61 -12.03 13.56
N GLU A 157 25.34 -11.09 14.17
CA GLU A 157 26.79 -10.95 13.95
C GLU A 157 27.59 -12.20 14.37
N ASN A 158 26.97 -13.15 15.08
CA ASN A 158 27.64 -14.31 15.65
C ASN A 158 27.37 -15.64 14.94
N ASP A 159 26.43 -15.72 14.01
CA ASP A 159 26.12 -16.96 13.30
C ASP A 159 26.51 -16.84 11.83
N GLY A 160 27.53 -17.62 11.43
CA GLY A 160 27.97 -17.72 10.02
C GLY A 160 26.90 -18.30 9.06
N ASN A 161 25.65 -18.38 9.48
CA ASN A 161 24.51 -18.84 8.70
C ASN A 161 23.56 -17.65 8.47
N HIS A 162 23.61 -17.06 7.29
CA HIS A 162 22.96 -15.79 6.92
C HIS A 162 21.42 -15.84 6.85
N ASN A 163 20.75 -16.93 7.25
CA ASN A 163 19.33 -17.16 7.00
C ASN A 163 18.50 -17.42 8.25
N HIS A 164 19.03 -17.22 9.48
CA HIS A 164 18.24 -17.37 10.69
C HIS A 164 17.75 -16.02 11.20
N PHE A 165 16.45 -15.95 11.54
CA PHE A 165 15.88 -14.83 12.29
C PHE A 165 16.71 -14.62 13.56
N MET A 166 17.18 -13.40 13.79
CA MET A 166 17.92 -13.00 15.01
C MET A 166 17.18 -13.40 16.30
N PHE A 167 15.87 -13.55 16.23
CA PHE A 167 14.98 -14.01 17.29
C PHE A 167 15.12 -15.48 17.69
N ILE A 168 15.46 -16.35 16.73
CA ILE A 168 15.45 -17.80 16.97
C ILE A 168 16.73 -18.23 17.69
N SER A 169 17.84 -17.53 17.46
CA SER A 169 19.13 -17.92 17.99
C SER A 169 19.39 -17.46 19.45
N THR A 170 18.79 -16.36 19.89
CA THR A 170 19.09 -15.79 21.22
C THR A 170 18.02 -16.02 22.29
N GLY A 171 16.82 -16.47 21.92
CA GLY A 171 15.70 -16.70 22.85
C GLY A 171 15.18 -15.45 23.56
N SER A 172 15.75 -14.29 23.25
CA SER A 172 15.35 -13.00 23.81
C SER A 172 14.68 -12.14 22.75
N PHE A 173 13.46 -11.72 23.05
CA PHE A 173 12.75 -10.72 22.24
C PHE A 173 13.51 -9.40 22.38
N ASP A 174 14.05 -8.89 21.28
CA ASP A 174 14.86 -7.68 21.31
C ASP A 174 14.01 -6.50 21.80
N PHE A 175 14.54 -5.79 22.81
CA PHE A 175 13.88 -4.62 23.39
C PHE A 175 13.59 -3.54 22.32
N GLU A 176 14.46 -3.35 21.34
CA GLU A 176 14.25 -2.40 20.26
C GLU A 176 13.01 -2.75 19.42
N LEU A 177 12.81 -4.03 19.10
CA LEU A 177 11.65 -4.46 18.34
C LEU A 177 10.34 -4.32 19.14
N SER A 178 10.39 -4.52 20.45
CA SER A 178 9.21 -4.31 21.30
C SER A 178 8.75 -2.86 21.30
N GLN A 179 9.67 -1.91 21.12
CA GLN A 179 9.34 -0.49 21.00
C GLN A 179 8.76 -0.09 19.62
N MET A 180 8.92 -0.95 18.62
CA MET A 180 8.43 -0.70 17.26
C MET A 180 6.98 -1.15 17.04
N LEU A 181 6.43 -1.92 17.96
CA LEU A 181 5.15 -2.62 17.82
C LEU A 181 4.23 -2.31 19.02
N PRO A 182 2.90 -2.35 18.81
CA PRO A 182 1.98 -2.42 19.94
C PRO A 182 2.24 -3.66 20.79
N ASP A 183 2.09 -3.55 22.12
CA ASP A 183 2.42 -4.62 23.09
C ASP A 183 1.78 -5.97 22.74
N THR A 184 0.53 -5.95 22.27
CA THR A 184 -0.19 -7.17 21.86
C THR A 184 0.45 -7.84 20.65
N SER A 185 0.89 -7.05 19.68
CA SER A 185 1.56 -7.55 18.46
C SER A 185 2.96 -8.06 18.79
N ALA A 186 3.69 -7.36 19.66
CA ALA A 186 5.00 -7.77 20.14
C ALA A 186 4.92 -9.11 20.87
N SER A 187 3.97 -9.27 21.80
CA SER A 187 3.74 -10.52 22.55
C SER A 187 3.36 -11.68 21.63
N LEU A 188 2.51 -11.44 20.64
CA LEU A 188 2.14 -12.46 19.65
C LEU A 188 3.34 -12.91 18.82
N LEU A 189 4.13 -11.98 18.30
CA LEU A 189 5.33 -12.29 17.53
C LEU A 189 6.35 -13.08 18.37
N ALA A 190 6.57 -12.69 19.62
CA ALA A 190 7.45 -13.41 20.53
C ALA A 190 6.98 -14.87 20.73
N THR A 191 5.68 -15.08 20.92
CA THR A 191 5.08 -16.41 21.05
C THR A 191 5.27 -17.24 19.80
N LEU A 192 5.00 -16.67 18.61
CA LEU A 192 5.16 -17.36 17.32
C LEU A 192 6.62 -17.70 17.03
N ALA A 193 7.57 -16.81 17.39
CA ALA A 193 9.00 -17.08 17.27
C ALA A 193 9.44 -18.24 18.15
N GLN A 194 9.02 -18.29 19.43
CA GLN A 194 9.31 -19.38 20.35
C GLN A 194 8.76 -20.73 19.89
N GLN A 195 7.64 -20.71 19.15
CA GLN A 195 7.01 -21.91 18.60
C GLN A 195 7.56 -22.31 17.20
N ASN A 196 8.55 -21.60 16.68
CA ASN A 196 9.07 -21.76 15.31
C ASN A 196 7.97 -21.69 14.21
N LEU A 197 6.98 -20.84 14.42
CA LEU A 197 5.87 -20.63 13.48
C LEU A 197 6.06 -19.40 12.58
N LEU A 198 7.17 -18.68 12.72
CA LEU A 198 7.53 -17.63 11.77
C LEU A 198 8.21 -18.26 10.54
N LEU A 199 7.73 -17.87 9.37
CA LEU A 199 8.35 -18.28 8.11
C LEU A 199 9.61 -17.45 7.87
N ASP A 200 10.72 -18.13 7.64
CA ASP A 200 11.95 -17.50 7.18
C ASP A 200 11.88 -17.13 5.69
N THR A 201 12.87 -16.38 5.20
CA THR A 201 12.93 -15.96 3.80
C THR A 201 13.07 -17.15 2.85
N ASP A 202 13.73 -18.23 3.28
CA ASP A 202 13.94 -19.42 2.45
C ASP A 202 12.65 -20.24 2.35
N ALA A 203 11.91 -20.40 3.45
CA ALA A 203 10.60 -21.04 3.44
C ALA A 203 9.60 -20.27 2.57
N PHE A 204 9.69 -18.93 2.56
CA PHE A 204 8.84 -18.07 1.73
C PHE A 204 9.20 -18.20 0.24
N SER A 205 10.49 -18.19 -0.11
CA SER A 205 10.96 -18.36 -1.49
C SER A 205 10.61 -19.75 -2.05
N GLN A 206 10.68 -20.79 -1.24
CA GLN A 206 10.26 -22.14 -1.64
C GLN A 206 8.74 -22.28 -1.84
N ALA A 207 7.92 -21.47 -1.14
CA ALA A 207 6.49 -21.46 -1.35
C ALA A 207 6.10 -20.94 -2.75
N GLU A 208 6.86 -20.00 -3.32
CA GLU A 208 6.64 -19.52 -4.69
C GLU A 208 6.81 -20.62 -5.73
N TYR A 209 7.80 -21.51 -5.57
CA TYR A 209 8.03 -22.63 -6.49
C TYR A 209 6.99 -23.76 -6.40
N ARG A 210 6.15 -23.79 -5.38
CA ARG A 210 5.12 -24.81 -5.21
C ARG A 210 3.78 -24.46 -5.84
N PHE A 211 3.63 -23.23 -6.35
CA PHE A 211 2.39 -22.73 -6.98
C PHE A 211 2.48 -22.61 -8.51
N TRP A 212 3.59 -23.04 -9.10
CA TRP A 212 3.80 -23.18 -10.55
C TRP A 212 3.97 -24.69 -10.85
#